data_d0de23889e8dfef2709a14a57310462a
#
_entry.id   d0de23889e8dfef2709a14a57310462a
#
_cell.length_a   1.000
_cell.length_b   1.000
_cell.length_c   1.000
_cell.angle_alpha   90.00
_cell.angle_beta   90.00
_cell.angle_gamma   90.00
#
_symmetry.space_group_name_H-M   'P 1'
#
loop_
_entity.id
_entity.type
_entity.pdbx_description
1 polymer ?
#
loop_
_entity_poly.entity_id
_entity_poly.type
_entity_poly.pdbx_seq_one_letter_code
_entity_poly.pdbx_strand_id
1 'polypeptide(L)'
;MYAGDLANAICETLDEPEVFEYNIANKENYSIKEMAEIGLEACDAKKIEINWDKSKPDGQYRKDASSKKFTDKYPEFEFTSLREGIKKVFCLKYGNEKFEVKWIKLYYIR
;
A
#
# COMPACT_ATOMS: atom_id res chain seq x y z
N MET A 1 1.10 2.63 -1.70
CA MET A 1 2.58 2.70 -1.68
C MET A 1 3.06 2.58 -0.25
N TYR A 2 4.15 1.86 -0.02
CA TYR A 2 4.80 1.75 1.29
C TYR A 2 5.52 3.07 1.64
N ALA A 3 5.41 3.51 2.89
CA ALA A 3 5.99 4.80 3.32
C ALA A 3 7.52 4.84 3.22
N GLY A 4 8.18 3.70 3.41
CA GLY A 4 9.62 3.57 3.23
C GLY A 4 10.08 3.83 1.78
N ASP A 5 9.29 3.43 0.79
CA ASP A 5 9.59 3.70 -0.61
C ASP A 5 9.52 5.19 -0.92
N LEU A 6 8.54 5.89 -0.33
CA LEU A 6 8.45 7.35 -0.48
C LEU A 6 9.67 8.05 0.14
N ALA A 7 10.08 7.61 1.34
CA ALA A 7 11.27 8.16 1.99
C ALA A 7 12.53 7.93 1.15
N ASN A 8 12.72 6.72 0.62
CA ASN A 8 13.84 6.40 -0.25
C ASN A 8 13.81 7.23 -1.54
N ALA A 9 12.63 7.37 -2.18
CA ALA A 9 12.49 8.20 -3.38
C ALA A 9 12.84 9.67 -3.12
N ILE A 10 12.47 10.21 -1.95
CA ILE A 10 12.89 11.56 -1.53
C ILE A 10 14.40 11.63 -1.40
N CYS A 11 15.04 10.65 -0.74
CA CYS A 11 16.50 10.62 -0.59
C CYS A 11 17.22 10.59 -1.94
N GLU A 12 16.73 9.80 -2.91
CA GLU A 12 17.31 9.73 -4.26
C GLU A 12 17.27 11.09 -4.99
N THR A 13 16.28 11.93 -4.69
CA THR A 13 16.07 13.22 -5.37
C THR A 13 16.72 14.41 -4.67
N LEU A 14 17.25 14.25 -3.44
CA LEU A 14 17.79 15.37 -2.64
C LEU A 14 19.04 16.01 -3.24
N ASP A 15 19.86 15.24 -3.93
CA ASP A 15 21.12 15.71 -4.51
C ASP A 15 20.99 16.19 -5.96
N GLU A 16 19.75 16.34 -6.47
CA GLU A 16 19.54 16.84 -7.82
C GLU A 16 19.83 18.35 -7.91
N PRO A 17 20.62 18.79 -8.91
CA PRO A 17 21.03 20.19 -9.02
C PRO A 17 19.90 21.09 -9.54
N GLU A 18 18.83 20.52 -10.06
CA GLU A 18 17.68 21.22 -10.61
C GLU A 18 16.40 20.81 -9.85
N VAL A 19 15.46 21.74 -9.74
CA VAL A 19 14.16 21.47 -9.13
C VAL A 19 13.30 20.71 -10.10
N PHE A 20 13.05 19.43 -9.81
CA PHE A 20 12.14 18.59 -10.57
C PHE A 20 10.89 18.26 -9.76
N GLU A 21 9.78 18.18 -10.45
CA GLU A 21 8.53 17.66 -9.90
C GLU A 21 8.35 16.21 -10.36
N TYR A 22 8.19 15.30 -9.40
CA TYR A 22 7.91 13.90 -9.64
C TYR A 22 6.61 13.47 -9.00
N ASN A 23 5.84 12.67 -9.73
CA ASN A 23 4.81 11.86 -9.12
C ASN A 23 5.44 10.54 -8.69
N ILE A 24 5.36 10.22 -7.42
CA ILE A 24 5.82 8.95 -6.87
C ILE A 24 4.61 8.06 -6.61
N ALA A 25 4.43 7.05 -7.43
CA ALA A 25 3.32 6.12 -7.33
C ALA A 25 3.76 4.70 -7.72
N ASN A 26 3.21 3.71 -7.04
CA ASN A 26 3.42 2.31 -7.44
C ASN A 26 2.71 2.06 -8.79
N LYS A 27 3.29 1.23 -9.63
CA LYS A 27 2.73 0.83 -10.93
C LYS A 27 1.52 -0.10 -10.79
N GLU A 28 1.44 -0.81 -9.66
CA GLU A 28 0.39 -1.79 -9.40
C GLU A 28 -0.89 -1.10 -8.94
N ASN A 29 -1.99 -1.42 -9.63
CA ASN A 29 -3.32 -0.95 -9.29
C ASN A 29 -4.17 -2.13 -8.83
N TYR A 30 -4.79 -1.98 -7.67
CA TYR A 30 -5.65 -2.99 -7.08
C TYR A 30 -7.03 -2.40 -6.78
N SER A 31 -8.07 -3.19 -6.96
CA SER A 31 -9.39 -2.89 -6.42
C SER A 31 -9.36 -2.95 -4.88
N ILE A 32 -10.33 -2.31 -4.24
CA ILE A 32 -10.47 -2.38 -2.77
C ILE A 32 -10.62 -3.83 -2.29
N LYS A 33 -11.34 -4.66 -3.07
CA LYS A 33 -11.49 -6.07 -2.77
C LYS A 33 -10.14 -6.80 -2.79
N GLU A 34 -9.37 -6.64 -3.85
CA GLU A 34 -8.04 -7.25 -3.97
C GLU A 34 -7.09 -6.78 -2.86
N MET A 35 -7.11 -5.48 -2.53
CA MET A 35 -6.31 -4.95 -1.41
C MET A 35 -6.68 -5.59 -0.08
N ALA A 36 -7.98 -5.78 0.19
CA ALA A 36 -8.45 -6.42 1.40
C ALA A 36 -8.03 -7.91 1.47
N GLU A 37 -8.17 -8.63 0.37
CA GLU A 37 -7.76 -10.05 0.26
C GLU A 37 -6.23 -10.20 0.47
N ILE A 38 -5.43 -9.37 -0.20
CA ILE A 38 -3.96 -9.33 -0.03
C ILE A 38 -3.60 -9.00 1.43
N GLY A 39 -4.33 -8.07 2.05
CA GLY A 39 -4.13 -7.69 3.45
C GLY A 39 -4.36 -8.85 4.41
N LEU A 40 -5.48 -9.57 4.26
CA LEU A 40 -5.76 -10.76 5.05
C LEU A 40 -4.70 -11.85 4.86
N GLU A 41 -4.25 -12.02 3.62
CA GLU A 41 -3.21 -12.98 3.30
C GLU A 41 -1.86 -12.61 3.92
N ALA A 42 -1.46 -11.34 3.82
CA ALA A 42 -0.20 -10.84 4.35
C ALA A 42 -0.11 -10.96 5.88
N CYS A 43 -1.26 -10.85 6.57
CA CYS A 43 -1.38 -10.96 8.02
C CYS A 43 -1.70 -12.38 8.53
N ASP A 44 -1.70 -13.38 7.64
CA ASP A 44 -2.11 -14.77 7.95
C ASP A 44 -3.53 -14.89 8.56
N ALA A 45 -4.42 -14.00 8.12
CA ALA A 45 -5.78 -13.81 8.64
C ALA A 45 -6.87 -14.31 7.67
N LYS A 46 -6.57 -15.29 6.83
CA LYS A 46 -7.47 -15.83 5.77
C LYS A 46 -8.84 -16.36 6.27
N LYS A 47 -8.95 -16.61 7.58
CA LYS A 47 -10.21 -17.09 8.19
C LYS A 47 -11.20 -15.96 8.51
N ILE A 48 -10.80 -14.70 8.32
CA ILE A 48 -11.67 -13.54 8.58
C ILE A 48 -12.55 -13.34 7.36
N GLU A 49 -13.85 -13.29 7.58
CA GLU A 49 -14.83 -12.95 6.55
C GLU A 49 -14.92 -11.42 6.38
N ILE A 50 -14.88 -10.95 5.13
CA ILE A 50 -15.04 -9.54 4.81
C ILE A 50 -16.54 -9.25 4.60
N ASN A 51 -17.11 -8.39 5.43
CA ASN A 51 -18.48 -7.91 5.24
C ASN A 51 -18.45 -6.56 4.50
N TRP A 52 -19.05 -6.53 3.32
CA TRP A 52 -19.12 -5.34 2.47
C TRP A 52 -20.42 -4.56 2.74
N ASP A 53 -20.29 -3.36 3.30
CA ASP A 53 -21.43 -2.45 3.49
C ASP A 53 -21.78 -1.73 2.18
N LYS A 54 -22.77 -2.26 1.46
CA LYS A 54 -23.26 -1.69 0.20
C LYS A 54 -24.19 -0.48 0.39
N SER A 55 -24.49 -0.07 1.62
CA SER A 55 -25.35 1.09 1.90
C SER A 55 -24.62 2.42 1.73
N LYS A 56 -23.30 2.41 1.60
CA LYS A 56 -22.47 3.60 1.45
C LYS A 56 -22.19 3.88 -0.03
N PRO A 57 -22.11 5.16 -0.42
CA PRO A 57 -21.79 5.52 -1.81
C PRO A 57 -20.37 5.06 -2.16
N ASP A 58 -20.20 4.57 -3.37
CA ASP A 58 -18.90 4.28 -3.94
C ASP A 58 -18.08 5.56 -4.08
N GLY A 59 -16.77 5.43 -3.87
CA GLY A 59 -15.81 6.51 -4.14
C GLY A 59 -15.52 6.68 -5.63
N GLN A 60 -14.38 7.28 -5.95
CA GLN A 60 -13.94 7.40 -7.34
C GLN A 60 -13.68 6.02 -7.94
N TYR A 61 -14.21 5.79 -9.16
CA TYR A 61 -14.05 4.51 -9.87
C TYR A 61 -12.58 4.15 -10.09
N ARG A 62 -11.75 5.16 -10.39
CA ARG A 62 -10.31 4.99 -10.61
C ARG A 62 -9.54 6.24 -10.20
N LYS A 63 -8.39 6.05 -9.54
CA LYS A 63 -7.52 7.13 -9.11
C LYS A 63 -6.05 6.71 -9.28
N ASP A 64 -5.57 6.80 -10.51
CA ASP A 64 -4.21 6.42 -10.87
C ASP A 64 -3.29 7.63 -10.92
N ALA A 65 -2.01 7.38 -10.64
CA ALA A 65 -0.94 8.33 -10.91
C ALA A 65 0.17 7.63 -11.69
N SER A 66 0.82 8.36 -12.59
CA SER A 66 1.97 7.85 -13.33
C SER A 66 3.26 8.35 -12.72
N SER A 67 4.14 7.44 -12.34
CA SER A 67 5.50 7.74 -11.87
C SER A 67 6.55 7.64 -12.98
N LYS A 68 6.11 7.65 -14.25
CA LYS A 68 7.01 7.43 -15.39
C LYS A 68 8.24 8.34 -15.39
N LYS A 69 8.06 9.64 -15.12
CA LYS A 69 9.16 10.60 -15.07
C LYS A 69 10.22 10.22 -14.02
N PHE A 70 9.76 9.76 -12.83
CA PHE A 70 10.65 9.28 -11.76
C PHE A 70 11.35 7.98 -12.16
N THR A 71 10.61 6.99 -12.64
CA THR A 71 11.17 5.67 -12.99
C THR A 71 12.08 5.70 -14.22
N ASP A 72 11.88 6.64 -15.13
CA ASP A 72 12.82 6.86 -16.25
C ASP A 72 14.16 7.45 -15.77
N LYS A 73 14.13 8.30 -14.74
CA LYS A 73 15.32 8.90 -14.14
C LYS A 73 16.06 7.93 -13.21
N TYR A 74 15.30 7.13 -12.45
CA TYR A 74 15.80 6.14 -11.48
C TYR A 74 15.32 4.73 -11.83
N PRO A 75 15.87 4.11 -12.89
CA PRO A 75 15.41 2.82 -13.39
C PRO A 75 15.65 1.66 -12.42
N GLU A 76 16.65 1.80 -11.54
CA GLU A 76 16.99 0.79 -10.52
C GLU A 76 16.12 0.90 -9.26
N PHE A 77 15.23 1.91 -9.18
CA PHE A 77 14.38 2.08 -8.02
C PHE A 77 13.26 1.04 -8.00
N GLU A 78 13.22 0.23 -6.95
CA GLU A 78 12.22 -0.81 -6.75
C GLU A 78 11.19 -0.40 -5.72
N PHE A 79 9.90 -0.52 -6.09
CA PHE A 79 8.80 -0.33 -5.17
C PHE A 79 8.49 -1.61 -4.41
N THR A 80 8.29 -1.50 -3.10
CA THR A 80 7.80 -2.59 -2.27
C THR A 80 6.40 -3.01 -2.72
N SER A 81 6.18 -4.31 -2.92
CA SER A 81 4.86 -4.83 -3.26
C SER A 81 3.84 -4.53 -2.15
N LEU A 82 2.54 -4.45 -2.51
CA LEU A 82 1.48 -4.21 -1.53
C LEU A 82 1.52 -5.22 -0.38
N ARG A 83 1.70 -6.50 -0.71
CA ARG A 83 1.79 -7.59 0.27
C ARG A 83 2.92 -7.40 1.27
N GLU A 84 4.12 -7.10 0.77
CA GLU A 84 5.29 -6.86 1.63
C GLU A 84 5.16 -5.61 2.47
N GLY A 85 4.65 -4.52 1.89
CA GLY A 85 4.40 -3.28 2.60
C GLY A 85 3.44 -3.48 3.77
N ILE A 86 2.33 -4.19 3.56
CA ILE A 86 1.37 -4.54 4.63
C ILE A 86 2.06 -5.39 5.70
N LYS A 87 2.82 -6.42 5.29
CA LYS A 87 3.52 -7.29 6.23
C LYS A 87 4.53 -6.52 7.08
N LYS A 88 5.32 -5.63 6.48
CA LYS A 88 6.28 -4.79 7.21
C LYS A 88 5.58 -3.91 8.25
N VAL A 89 4.50 -3.22 7.89
CA VAL A 89 3.73 -2.36 8.81
C VAL A 89 3.08 -3.19 9.91
N PHE A 90 2.53 -4.35 9.57
CA PHE A 90 1.93 -5.25 10.54
C PHE A 90 2.95 -5.75 11.57
N CYS A 91 4.12 -6.22 11.13
CA CYS A 91 5.21 -6.65 12.01
C CYS A 91 5.74 -5.54 12.90
N LEU A 92 5.83 -4.31 12.40
CA LEU A 92 6.24 -3.14 13.18
C LEU A 92 5.25 -2.84 14.33
N LYS A 93 3.96 -3.03 14.09
CA LYS A 93 2.92 -2.71 15.07
C LYS A 93 2.67 -3.84 16.08
N TYR A 94 2.72 -5.08 15.64
CA TYR A 94 2.28 -6.25 16.41
C TYR A 94 3.38 -7.28 16.66
N GLY A 95 4.61 -7.04 16.18
CA GLY A 95 5.70 -8.01 16.24
C GLY A 95 5.47 -9.21 15.31
N ASN A 96 6.18 -10.32 15.59
CA ASN A 96 6.02 -11.59 14.88
C ASN A 96 4.93 -12.49 15.50
N GLU A 97 4.11 -11.95 16.39
CA GLU A 97 3.03 -12.71 17.01
C GLU A 97 1.98 -13.08 15.96
N LYS A 98 1.61 -14.38 15.94
CA LYS A 98 0.48 -14.84 15.14
C LYS A 98 -0.79 -14.14 15.62
N PHE A 99 -1.55 -13.60 14.69
CA PHE A 99 -2.81 -12.96 14.97
C PHE A 99 -3.78 -13.99 15.57
N GLU A 100 -3.89 -14.05 16.87
CA GLU A 100 -5.03 -14.68 17.51
C GLU A 100 -6.22 -13.71 17.38
N VAL A 101 -7.14 -14.07 16.49
CA VAL A 101 -8.35 -13.27 16.22
C VAL A 101 -9.25 -13.25 17.47
N LYS A 102 -8.95 -12.36 18.41
CA LYS A 102 -9.95 -11.88 19.36
C LYS A 102 -10.74 -10.77 18.68
N TRP A 103 -11.81 -11.16 17.95
CA TRP A 103 -12.91 -10.29 17.49
C TRP A 103 -12.51 -8.85 17.11
N ILE A 104 -11.82 -8.63 15.97
CA ILE A 104 -11.76 -7.33 15.35
C ILE A 104 -13.04 -7.16 14.51
N LYS A 105 -14.02 -6.47 15.08
CA LYS A 105 -15.04 -5.83 14.26
C LYS A 105 -14.34 -4.72 13.49
N LEU A 106 -14.01 -4.96 12.23
CA LEU A 106 -13.59 -3.91 11.31
C LEU A 106 -14.79 -3.00 11.05
N TYR A 107 -14.94 -1.99 11.92
CA TYR A 107 -15.83 -0.88 11.66
C TYR A 107 -15.10 0.08 10.73
N TYR A 108 -15.69 0.33 9.55
CA TYR A 108 -15.34 1.33 8.56
C TYR A 108 -14.10 1.06 7.69
N ILE A 109 -14.33 0.41 6.55
CA ILE A 109 -13.63 0.77 5.33
C ILE A 109 -14.56 1.77 4.60
N ARG A 110 -14.22 3.05 4.68
CA ARG A 110 -14.82 4.09 3.84
C ARG A 110 -14.25 3.99 2.45
#